data_df84a58c24a79d891305e68afc373b54
#
_entry.id   df84a58c24a79d891305e68afc373b54
#
_cell.length_a   1.000
_cell.length_b   1.000
_cell.length_c   1.000
_cell.angle_alpha   90.00
_cell.angle_beta   90.00
_cell.angle_gamma   90.00
#
_symmetry.space_group_name_H-M   'P 1'
#
loop_
_entity.id
_entity.type
_entity.pdbx_description
1 polymer ?
#
loop_
_entity_poly.entity_id
_entity_poly.type
_entity_poly.pdbx_seq_one_letter_code
_entity_poly.pdbx_strand_id
1 'polypeptide(L)' 'HQAGKQEGIFQVATTMKVQGLSIEIIERVTGLTRQEIKNL' A
#
# COMPACT_ATOMS: atom_id res chain seq x y z
N HIS A 1 18.30 -6.83 -1.30
CA HIS A 1 17.19 -6.90 -2.15
C HIS A 1 15.90 -6.71 -1.40
N GLN A 2 15.07 -5.83 -1.88
CA GLN A 2 13.94 -5.39 -1.08
C GLN A 2 12.61 -5.90 -1.53
N ALA A 3 12.62 -6.79 -2.50
CA ALA A 3 11.40 -7.26 -3.11
C ALA A 3 10.45 -7.89 -2.09
N GLY A 4 10.98 -8.76 -1.24
CA GLY A 4 10.15 -9.43 -0.27
C GLY A 4 9.49 -8.48 0.71
N LYS A 5 10.26 -7.49 1.14
CA LYS A 5 9.74 -6.53 2.08
C LYS A 5 8.64 -5.69 1.46
N GLN A 6 8.86 -5.29 0.21
CA GLN A 6 7.86 -4.49 -0.48
C GLN A 6 6.61 -5.29 -0.77
N GLU A 7 6.76 -6.56 -1.02
CA GLU A 7 5.60 -7.41 -1.24
C GLU A 7 4.68 -7.43 -0.04
N GLY A 8 5.25 -7.52 1.14
CA GLY A 8 4.44 -7.51 2.35
C GLY A 8 3.68 -6.21 2.50
N ILE A 9 4.34 -5.10 2.24
CA ILE A 9 3.71 -3.80 2.34
C ILE A 9 2.62 -3.63 1.28
N PHE A 10 2.89 -4.09 0.06
CA PHE A 10 1.91 -4.00 -1.00
C PHE A 10 0.67 -4.82 -0.66
N GLN A 11 0.87 -5.95 -0.03
CA GLN A 11 -0.26 -6.79 0.37
C GLN A 11 -1.13 -6.08 1.39
N VAL A 12 -0.50 -5.44 2.36
CA VAL A 12 -1.24 -4.69 3.37
C VAL A 12 -1.99 -3.53 2.70
N ALA A 13 -1.32 -2.82 1.81
CA ALA A 13 -1.94 -1.70 1.12
C ALA A 13 -3.13 -2.15 0.28
N THR A 14 -2.99 -3.28 -0.39
CA THR A 14 -4.09 -3.81 -1.18
C THR A 14 -5.29 -4.16 -0.31
N THR A 15 -5.03 -4.77 0.82
CA THR A 15 -6.10 -5.12 1.76
C THR A 15 -6.82 -3.85 2.21
N MET A 16 -6.08 -2.83 2.56
CA MET A 16 -6.67 -1.57 2.99
C MET A 16 -7.50 -0.95 1.88
N LYS A 17 -6.99 -1.03 0.66
CA LYS A 17 -7.69 -0.47 -0.48
C LYS A 17 -9.01 -1.20 -0.71
N VAL A 18 -8.99 -2.50 -0.60
CA VAL A 18 -10.20 -3.30 -0.78
C VAL A 18 -11.22 -2.98 0.29
N GLN A 19 -10.76 -2.68 1.49
CA GLN A 19 -11.67 -2.34 2.58
C GLN A 19 -12.21 -0.93 2.49
N GLY A 20 -11.76 -0.16 1.51
CA GLY A 20 -12.32 1.16 1.30
C GLY A 20 -11.63 2.27 2.06
N LEU A 21 -10.44 2.01 2.57
CA LEU A 21 -9.71 3.06 3.26
C LEU A 21 -9.19 4.08 2.26
N SER A 22 -9.02 5.31 2.73
CA SER A 22 -8.57 6.37 1.85
C SER A 22 -7.10 6.20 1.51
N ILE A 23 -6.72 6.71 0.35
CA ILE A 23 -5.33 6.64 -0.09
C ILE A 23 -4.41 7.35 0.90
N GLU A 24 -4.88 8.43 1.47
CA GLU A 24 -4.08 9.17 2.43
C GLU A 24 -3.69 8.30 3.63
N ILE A 25 -4.65 7.56 4.13
CA ILE A 25 -4.39 6.69 5.27
C ILE A 25 -3.43 5.58 4.86
N ILE A 26 -3.66 5.01 3.70
CA ILE A 26 -2.80 3.93 3.22
C ILE A 26 -1.37 4.42 3.05
N GLU A 27 -1.20 5.61 2.51
CA GLU A 27 0.13 6.20 2.36
C GLU A 27 0.83 6.31 3.71
N ARG A 28 0.11 6.76 4.71
CA ARG A 28 0.67 6.96 6.02
C ARG A 28 1.10 5.66 6.65
N VAL A 29 0.23 4.67 6.56
CA VAL A 29 0.47 3.40 7.25
C VAL A 29 1.55 2.59 6.55
N THR A 30 1.54 2.59 5.23
CA THR A 30 2.46 1.77 4.47
C THR A 30 3.71 2.51 4.01
N GLY A 31 3.64 3.83 3.96
CA GLY A 31 4.76 4.61 3.44
C GLY A 31 4.86 4.61 1.93
N LEU A 32 3.86 4.08 1.27
CA LEU A 32 3.85 4.07 -0.20
C LEU A 32 3.38 5.41 -0.73
N THR A 33 3.75 5.69 -1.98
CA THR A 33 3.26 6.88 -2.64
C THR A 33 1.87 6.63 -3.19
N ARG A 34 1.18 7.73 -3.47
CA ARG A 34 -0.15 7.63 -4.04
C ARG A 34 -0.14 6.83 -5.33
N GLN A 35 0.89 7.07 -6.15
CA GLN A 35 1.00 6.38 -7.41
C GLN A 35 1.15 4.87 -7.23
N GLU A 36 1.95 4.49 -6.25
CA GLU A 36 2.14 3.08 -5.97
C GLU A 36 0.85 2.42 -5.53
N ILE A 37 0.07 3.13 -4.72
CA ILE A 37 -1.19 2.60 -4.25
C ILE A 37 -2.18 2.46 -5.40
N LYS A 38 -2.18 3.41 -6.31
CA LYS A 38 -3.07 3.35 -7.46
C LYS A 38 -2.77 2.16 -8.36
N ASN A 39 -1.52 1.75 -8.39
CA ASN A 39 -1.11 0.64 -9.24
C ASN A 39 -1.32 -0.73 -8.62
N LEU A 40 -1.86 -0.78 -7.44
CA LEU A 40 -2.10 -2.06 -6.79
C LEU A 40 -3.29 -2.81 -7.37
#